data_f20cdd05c8a3432881474364909ff2e6
#
_entry.id   f20cdd05c8a3432881474364909ff2e6
#
_cell.length_a   1.000
_cell.length_b   1.000
_cell.length_c   1.000
_cell.angle_alpha   90.00
_cell.angle_beta   90.00
_cell.angle_gamma   90.00
#
_symmetry.space_group_name_H-M   'P 1'
#
loop_
_entity.id
_entity.type
_entity.pdbx_description
1 polymer ?
#
loop_
_entity_poly.entity_id
_entity_poly.type
_entity_poly.pdbx_seq_one_letter_code
_entity_poly.pdbx_strand_id
1 'polypeptide(L)'
;NKDWGYENWIQLVNKIKNENLVIHSTHDETKIIEGIYSPKEMNFRTACAILKLSDLYIGPEGGFGHVAAALRKKAVLYFGGWISPDVIGYDFHENIYYDNDFSPCGEIDKLCSHCSDARKNITVEIFLKHITKALKD
;
A
#
# COMPACT_ATOMS: atom_id res chain seq x y z
N ASN A 1 8.16 1.76 -9.88
CA ASN A 1 6.84 2.28 -10.22
C ASN A 1 5.73 1.80 -9.27
N LYS A 2 5.77 0.56 -8.78
CA LYS A 2 4.88 0.07 -7.70
C LYS A 2 5.30 0.52 -6.30
N ASP A 3 6.49 1.01 -6.14
CA ASP A 3 7.04 1.40 -4.85
C ASP A 3 6.82 2.89 -4.60
N TRP A 4 6.05 3.20 -3.57
CA TRP A 4 5.82 4.57 -3.11
C TRP A 4 7.07 5.21 -2.50
N GLY A 5 8.07 4.41 -2.19
CA GLY A 5 9.32 4.82 -1.56
C GLY A 5 9.33 4.53 -0.06
N TYR A 6 10.43 3.92 0.38
CA TYR A 6 10.60 3.47 1.77
C TYR A 6 10.42 4.59 2.79
N GLU A 7 10.95 5.78 2.50
CA GLU A 7 10.81 6.96 3.37
C GLU A 7 9.36 7.37 3.58
N ASN A 8 8.54 7.32 2.54
CA ASN A 8 7.12 7.62 2.65
C ASN A 8 6.39 6.59 3.54
N TRP A 9 6.73 5.30 3.39
CA TRP A 9 6.19 4.24 4.25
C TRP A 9 6.59 4.44 5.72
N ILE A 10 7.85 4.78 6.01
CA ILE A 10 8.30 5.11 7.37
C ILE A 10 7.49 6.26 7.95
N GLN A 11 7.33 7.35 7.20
CA GLN A 11 6.59 8.52 7.65
C GLN A 11 5.13 8.17 7.95
N LEU A 12 4.47 7.40 7.08
CA LEU A 12 3.10 6.94 7.29
C LEU A 12 2.99 6.09 8.56
N VAL A 13 3.85 5.08 8.72
CA VAL A 13 3.86 4.21 9.90
C VAL A 13 4.07 5.01 11.18
N ASN A 14 4.99 5.98 11.18
CA ASN A 14 5.22 6.84 12.34
C ASN A 14 4.00 7.68 12.73
N LYS A 15 3.10 7.98 11.81
CA LYS A 15 1.84 8.68 12.09
C LYS A 15 0.77 7.77 12.70
N ILE A 16 0.76 6.49 12.37
CA ILE A 16 -0.33 5.58 12.74
C ILE A 16 0.00 4.60 13.86
N LYS A 17 1.28 4.29 14.09
CA LYS A 17 1.72 3.22 15.01
C LYS A 17 1.40 3.44 16.49
N ASN A 18 1.19 4.67 16.92
CA ASN A 18 0.90 4.96 18.33
C ASN A 18 -0.55 4.62 18.72
N GLU A 19 -1.46 4.61 17.76
CA GLU A 19 -2.89 4.35 17.97
C GLU A 19 -3.32 3.00 17.39
N ASN A 20 -2.41 2.31 16.66
CA ASN A 20 -2.73 1.09 15.95
C ASN A 20 -1.63 0.05 16.12
N LEU A 21 -2.02 -1.23 16.21
CA LEU A 21 -1.09 -2.34 16.05
C LEU A 21 -0.74 -2.46 14.56
N VAL A 22 0.47 -2.08 14.19
CA VAL A 22 0.97 -2.19 12.83
C VAL A 22 1.85 -3.43 12.69
N ILE A 23 1.52 -4.29 11.73
CA ILE A 23 2.30 -5.47 11.38
C ILE A 23 2.87 -5.27 9.98
N HIS A 24 4.19 -5.24 9.88
CA HIS A 24 4.90 -5.10 8.63
C HIS A 24 5.36 -6.46 8.10
N SER A 25 4.91 -6.78 6.90
CA SER A 25 5.35 -7.96 6.16
C SER A 25 6.38 -7.54 5.11
N THR A 26 7.63 -7.96 5.29
CA THR A 26 8.69 -7.76 4.30
C THR A 26 9.60 -8.98 4.24
N HIS A 27 10.13 -9.27 3.06
CA HIS A 27 11.19 -10.26 2.85
C HIS A 27 12.59 -9.63 2.88
N ASP A 28 12.67 -8.30 2.93
CA ASP A 28 13.91 -7.55 2.94
C ASP A 28 14.21 -7.08 4.38
N GLU A 29 15.13 -7.76 5.05
CA GLU A 29 15.53 -7.45 6.42
C GLU A 29 16.14 -6.04 6.56
N THR A 30 16.57 -5.43 5.48
CA THR A 30 17.08 -4.04 5.48
C THR A 30 15.97 -3.00 5.55
N LYS A 31 14.72 -3.40 5.32
CA LYS A 31 13.54 -2.53 5.31
C LYS A 31 12.66 -2.68 6.56
N ILE A 32 13.25 -3.02 7.69
CA ILE A 32 12.52 -3.10 8.97
C ILE A 32 12.22 -1.68 9.46
N ILE A 33 10.95 -1.41 9.73
CA ILE A 33 10.52 -0.14 10.32
C ILE A 33 10.54 -0.29 11.85
N GLU A 34 11.25 0.61 12.53
CA GLU A 34 11.38 0.57 13.98
C GLU A 34 10.05 0.85 14.70
N GLY A 35 9.80 0.15 15.79
CA GLY A 35 8.64 0.36 16.64
C GLY A 35 7.35 -0.30 16.16
N ILE A 36 7.42 -1.20 15.19
CA ILE A 36 6.31 -2.04 14.75
C ILE A 36 6.71 -3.51 14.73
N TYR A 37 5.71 -4.40 14.70
CA TYR A 37 5.95 -5.83 14.65
C TYR A 37 6.26 -6.28 13.22
N SER A 38 7.46 -6.83 13.00
CA SER A 38 7.88 -7.40 11.72
C SER A 38 8.23 -8.88 11.94
N PRO A 39 7.31 -9.81 11.66
CA PRO A 39 7.57 -11.24 11.82
C PRO A 39 8.72 -11.70 10.93
N LYS A 40 9.66 -12.44 11.49
CA LYS A 40 10.68 -13.15 10.73
C LYS A 40 10.07 -14.41 10.10
N GLU A 41 10.59 -14.85 8.97
CA GLU A 41 10.21 -16.11 8.31
C GLU A 41 8.69 -16.30 8.07
N MET A 42 8.03 -15.25 7.63
CA MET A 42 6.60 -15.31 7.33
C MET A 42 6.36 -15.93 5.94
N ASN A 43 5.77 -17.12 5.89
CA ASN A 43 5.31 -17.69 4.64
C ASN A 43 4.00 -17.03 4.17
N PHE A 44 3.65 -17.23 2.90
CA PHE A 44 2.49 -16.61 2.28
C PHE A 44 1.16 -16.91 3.01
N ARG A 45 0.97 -18.16 3.48
CA ARG A 45 -0.26 -18.55 4.20
C ARG A 45 -0.38 -17.84 5.54
N THR A 46 0.73 -17.73 6.27
CA THR A 46 0.78 -16.97 7.53
C THR A 46 0.46 -15.50 7.30
N ALA A 47 1.04 -14.90 6.26
CA ALA A 47 0.73 -13.52 5.90
C ALA A 47 -0.76 -13.31 5.53
N CYS A 48 -1.37 -14.25 4.80
CA CYS A 48 -2.81 -14.22 4.50
C CYS A 48 -3.66 -14.37 5.78
N ALA A 49 -3.25 -15.20 6.75
CA ALA A 49 -3.94 -15.35 8.02
C ALA A 49 -3.89 -14.06 8.86
N ILE A 50 -2.73 -13.40 8.92
CA ILE A 50 -2.58 -12.10 9.58
C ILE A 50 -3.48 -11.06 8.91
N LEU A 51 -3.46 -10.99 7.58
CA LEU A 51 -4.31 -10.08 6.83
C LEU A 51 -5.80 -10.34 7.09
N LYS A 52 -6.20 -11.61 7.19
CA LYS A 52 -7.58 -11.98 7.53
C LYS A 52 -8.00 -11.46 8.92
N LEU A 53 -7.09 -11.42 9.88
CA LEU A 53 -7.34 -10.94 11.25
C LEU A 53 -7.20 -9.42 11.37
N SER A 54 -6.57 -8.74 10.42
CA SER A 54 -6.38 -7.28 10.43
C SER A 54 -7.68 -6.56 10.10
N ASP A 55 -7.83 -5.33 10.54
CA ASP A 55 -8.95 -4.45 10.19
C ASP A 55 -8.76 -3.79 8.81
N LEU A 56 -7.53 -3.53 8.44
CA LEU A 56 -7.16 -2.83 7.21
C LEU A 56 -5.85 -3.37 6.64
N TYR A 57 -5.79 -3.51 5.32
CA TYR A 57 -4.54 -3.69 4.58
C TYR A 57 -4.09 -2.37 3.98
N ILE A 58 -2.81 -2.05 4.09
CA ILE A 58 -2.18 -0.89 3.45
C ILE A 58 -0.94 -1.37 2.70
N GLY A 59 -0.83 -1.03 1.43
CA GLY A 59 0.33 -1.45 0.65
C GLY A 59 0.28 -1.01 -0.82
N PRO A 60 1.29 -1.38 -1.62
CA PRO A 60 1.22 -1.21 -3.06
C PRO A 60 0.18 -2.15 -3.68
N GLU A 61 -0.29 -1.79 -4.88
CA GLU A 61 -1.08 -2.72 -5.69
C GLU A 61 -0.27 -4.01 -5.97
N GLY A 62 -0.95 -5.15 -6.05
CA GLY A 62 -0.31 -6.44 -6.29
C GLY A 62 -0.99 -7.58 -5.55
N GLY A 63 -0.23 -8.68 -5.35
CA GLY A 63 -0.77 -9.94 -4.84
C GLY A 63 -1.54 -9.82 -3.53
N PHE A 64 -1.05 -9.07 -2.54
CA PHE A 64 -1.77 -8.89 -1.28
C PHE A 64 -3.00 -7.99 -1.40
N GLY A 65 -3.08 -7.08 -2.37
CA GLY A 65 -4.31 -6.38 -2.72
C GLY A 65 -5.40 -7.36 -3.19
N HIS A 66 -5.04 -8.33 -4.03
CA HIS A 66 -5.96 -9.39 -4.45
C HIS A 66 -6.35 -10.33 -3.30
N VAL A 67 -5.43 -10.64 -2.40
CA VAL A 67 -5.75 -11.41 -1.18
C VAL A 67 -6.72 -10.64 -0.29
N ALA A 68 -6.51 -9.35 -0.09
CA ALA A 68 -7.43 -8.49 0.66
C ALA A 68 -8.83 -8.52 0.03
N ALA A 69 -8.92 -8.40 -1.28
CA ALA A 69 -10.19 -8.49 -2.00
C ALA A 69 -10.87 -9.86 -1.83
N ALA A 70 -10.13 -10.95 -2.02
CA ALA A 70 -10.65 -12.32 -1.85
C ALA A 70 -11.17 -12.57 -0.43
N LEU A 71 -10.54 -11.97 0.58
CA LEU A 71 -10.94 -12.05 1.99
C LEU A 71 -12.00 -11.00 2.37
N ARG A 72 -12.44 -10.17 1.43
CA ARG A 72 -13.35 -9.03 1.64
C ARG A 72 -12.86 -8.08 2.74
N LYS A 73 -11.55 -7.87 2.79
CA LYS A 73 -10.90 -6.93 3.71
C LYS A 73 -10.81 -5.54 3.09
N LYS A 74 -11.02 -4.53 3.89
CA LYS A 74 -10.75 -3.14 3.52
C LYS A 74 -9.26 -2.98 3.18
N ALA A 75 -8.96 -2.20 2.16
CA ALA A 75 -7.59 -1.93 1.77
C ALA A 75 -7.41 -0.49 1.29
N VAL A 76 -6.24 0.06 1.54
CA VAL A 76 -5.74 1.30 0.95
C VAL A 76 -4.52 0.96 0.11
N LEU A 77 -4.63 1.10 -1.20
CA LEU A 77 -3.66 0.61 -2.16
C LEU A 77 -2.99 1.76 -2.91
N TYR A 78 -1.66 1.75 -2.93
CA TYR A 78 -0.87 2.63 -3.77
C TYR A 78 -0.80 2.06 -5.19
N PHE A 79 -1.43 2.74 -6.13
CA PHE A 79 -1.34 2.44 -7.57
C PHE A 79 -0.26 3.28 -8.26
N GLY A 80 0.08 4.44 -7.67
CA GLY A 80 0.97 5.39 -8.34
C GLY A 80 0.37 5.89 -9.64
N GLY A 81 1.12 5.83 -10.74
CA GLY A 81 0.65 6.28 -12.06
C GLY A 81 0.97 5.29 -13.20
N TRP A 82 1.38 4.05 -12.87
CA TRP A 82 1.84 3.11 -13.90
C TRP A 82 0.72 2.25 -14.50
N ILE A 83 -0.30 1.90 -13.71
CA ILE A 83 -1.48 1.14 -14.12
C ILE A 83 -2.73 1.72 -13.46
N SER A 84 -3.84 1.77 -14.20
CA SER A 84 -5.11 2.24 -13.65
C SER A 84 -5.73 1.21 -12.70
N PRO A 85 -6.34 1.65 -11.60
CA PRO A 85 -7.17 0.79 -10.76
C PRO A 85 -8.38 0.20 -11.51
N ASP A 86 -8.82 0.78 -12.63
CA ASP A 86 -9.89 0.23 -13.46
C ASP A 86 -9.50 -1.13 -14.08
N VAL A 87 -8.19 -1.41 -14.18
CA VAL A 87 -7.69 -2.67 -14.77
C VAL A 87 -7.58 -3.78 -13.72
N ILE A 88 -7.01 -3.48 -12.54
CA ILE A 88 -6.70 -4.49 -11.51
C ILE A 88 -7.14 -4.09 -10.10
N GLY A 89 -7.80 -2.96 -9.95
CA GLY A 89 -8.35 -2.50 -8.68
C GLY A 89 -9.69 -3.16 -8.32
N TYR A 90 -10.18 -2.82 -7.16
CA TYR A 90 -11.51 -3.24 -6.69
C TYR A 90 -12.25 -2.02 -6.16
N ASP A 91 -13.52 -1.85 -6.51
CA ASP A 91 -14.33 -0.65 -6.21
C ASP A 91 -14.53 -0.42 -4.70
N PHE A 92 -14.45 -1.48 -3.91
CA PHE A 92 -14.58 -1.40 -2.44
C PHE A 92 -13.26 -1.17 -1.71
N HIS A 93 -12.15 -0.99 -2.43
CA HIS A 93 -10.86 -0.56 -1.88
C HIS A 93 -10.65 0.94 -2.12
N GLU A 94 -9.90 1.57 -1.24
CA GLU A 94 -9.38 2.92 -1.46
C GLU A 94 -8.13 2.83 -2.35
N ASN A 95 -8.29 3.11 -3.64
CA ASN A 95 -7.22 3.03 -4.63
C ASN A 95 -6.62 4.42 -4.83
N ILE A 96 -5.38 4.62 -4.38
CA ILE A 96 -4.66 5.90 -4.52
C ILE A 96 -3.92 5.90 -5.84
N TYR A 97 -4.43 6.66 -6.79
CA TYR A 97 -3.95 6.74 -8.15
C TYR A 97 -3.53 8.16 -8.52
N TYR A 98 -2.39 8.29 -9.21
CA TYR A 98 -1.92 9.56 -9.75
C TYR A 98 -2.47 9.73 -11.17
N ASP A 99 -3.64 10.33 -11.24
CA ASP A 99 -4.36 10.58 -12.48
C ASP A 99 -3.91 11.90 -13.10
N ASN A 100 -3.24 11.81 -14.25
CA ASN A 100 -2.88 12.94 -15.08
C ASN A 100 -2.76 12.51 -16.56
N ASP A 101 -2.42 13.44 -17.46
CA ASP A 101 -2.37 13.20 -18.91
C ASP A 101 -1.40 12.07 -19.33
N PHE A 102 -0.47 11.69 -18.47
CA PHE A 102 0.51 10.61 -18.70
C PHE A 102 0.16 9.29 -18.01
N SER A 103 -0.97 9.23 -17.28
CA SER A 103 -1.43 8.02 -16.60
C SER A 103 -2.39 7.22 -17.48
N PRO A 104 -2.26 5.89 -17.53
CA PRO A 104 -1.18 5.10 -16.98
C PRO A 104 0.07 5.11 -17.89
N CYS A 105 1.27 5.21 -17.31
CA CYS A 105 2.49 5.22 -18.12
C CYS A 105 2.89 3.85 -18.70
N GLY A 106 2.40 2.76 -18.13
CA GLY A 106 2.65 1.38 -18.58
C GLY A 106 4.08 0.86 -18.37
N GLU A 107 4.98 1.65 -17.81
CA GLU A 107 6.38 1.25 -17.58
C GLU A 107 6.50 0.32 -16.37
N ILE A 108 6.83 -0.94 -16.62
CA ILE A 108 6.90 -1.98 -15.58
C ILE A 108 8.31 -2.05 -14.96
N ASP A 109 9.35 -2.03 -15.80
CA ASP A 109 10.69 -2.45 -15.39
C ASP A 109 11.55 -1.34 -14.80
N LYS A 110 11.20 -0.08 -15.00
CA LYS A 110 11.97 1.08 -14.52
C LYS A 110 11.08 2.20 -14.02
N LEU A 111 11.63 2.97 -13.09
CA LEU A 111 11.03 4.21 -12.63
C LEU A 111 11.18 5.29 -13.72
N CYS A 112 10.09 5.67 -14.37
CA CYS A 112 10.05 6.82 -15.28
C CYS A 112 9.81 8.12 -14.51
N SER A 113 9.96 9.28 -15.20
CA SER A 113 9.69 10.59 -14.59
C SER A 113 8.28 10.71 -14.05
N HIS A 114 7.30 10.22 -14.78
CA HIS A 114 5.89 10.20 -14.35
C HIS A 114 5.68 9.42 -13.05
N CYS A 115 6.22 8.21 -12.92
CA CYS A 115 6.15 7.44 -11.68
C CYS A 115 6.91 8.10 -10.52
N SER A 116 8.01 8.81 -10.83
CA SER A 116 8.72 9.63 -9.85
C SER A 116 7.85 10.79 -9.35
N ASP A 117 7.10 11.43 -10.24
CA ASP A 117 6.19 12.51 -9.88
C ASP A 117 4.99 11.99 -9.09
N ALA A 118 4.42 10.84 -9.46
CA ALA A 118 3.38 10.16 -8.68
C ALA A 118 3.85 9.90 -7.24
N ARG A 119 5.09 9.41 -7.07
CA ARG A 119 5.69 9.16 -5.75
C ARG A 119 5.81 10.43 -4.90
N LYS A 120 6.12 11.57 -5.51
CA LYS A 120 6.25 12.87 -4.82
C LYS A 120 4.90 13.49 -4.48
N ASN A 121 3.93 13.37 -5.39
CA ASN A 121 2.64 14.05 -5.28
C ASN A 121 1.62 13.26 -4.43
N ILE A 122 1.75 11.94 -4.34
CA ILE A 122 0.96 11.13 -3.39
C ILE A 122 1.63 11.23 -2.02
N THR A 123 1.16 12.15 -1.19
CA THR A 123 1.73 12.44 0.12
C THR A 123 1.19 11.53 1.22
N VAL A 124 1.84 11.55 2.39
CA VAL A 124 1.38 10.82 3.59
C VAL A 124 -0.02 11.27 4.01
N GLU A 125 -0.32 12.56 3.89
CA GLU A 125 -1.63 13.14 4.22
C GLU A 125 -2.74 12.57 3.34
N ILE A 126 -2.46 12.33 2.05
CA ILE A 126 -3.39 11.64 1.14
C ILE A 126 -3.68 10.23 1.65
N PHE A 127 -2.64 9.47 2.01
CA PHE A 127 -2.82 8.14 2.58
C PHE A 127 -3.64 8.16 3.87
N LEU A 128 -3.35 9.06 4.80
CA LEU A 128 -4.08 9.19 6.07
C LEU A 128 -5.57 9.49 5.84
N LYS A 129 -5.90 10.33 4.86
CA LYS A 129 -7.28 10.62 4.48
C LYS A 129 -8.01 9.35 4.00
N HIS A 130 -7.37 8.55 3.13
CA HIS A 130 -7.94 7.31 2.64
C HIS A 130 -8.04 6.24 3.74
N ILE A 131 -7.05 6.13 4.63
CA ILE A 131 -7.10 5.24 5.81
C ILE A 131 -8.29 5.61 6.70
N THR A 132 -8.44 6.90 7.01
CA THR A 132 -9.56 7.39 7.84
C THR A 132 -10.91 7.09 7.21
N LYS A 133 -11.03 7.23 5.88
CA LYS A 133 -12.25 6.88 5.15
C LYS A 133 -12.52 5.38 5.23
N ALA A 134 -11.54 4.54 4.90
CA ALA A 134 -11.69 3.09 4.93
C ALA A 134 -12.07 2.53 6.31
N LEU A 135 -11.62 3.16 7.41
CA LEU A 135 -11.95 2.71 8.77
C LEU A 135 -13.33 3.16 9.25
N LYS A 136 -13.94 4.20 8.65
CA LYS A 136 -15.27 4.69 9.02
C LYS A 136 -16.41 3.94 8.36
N ASP A 137 -16.17 3.45 7.15
CA ASP A 137 -17.13 2.66 6.37
C ASP A 137 -17.17 1.20 6.86
#